data_54c17f542523b860b58e151da351793d
#
_entry.id   54c17f542523b860b58e151da351793d
#
_cell.length_a   1.000
_cell.length_b   1.000
_cell.length_c   1.000
_cell.angle_alpha   90.00
_cell.angle_beta   90.00
_cell.angle_gamma   90.00
#
_symmetry.space_group_name_H-M   'P 1'
#
loop_
_entity.id
_entity.type
_entity.pdbx_description
1 polymer ?
#
loop_
_entity_poly.entity_id
_entity_poly.type
_entity_poly.pdbx_seq_one_letter_code
_entity_poly.pdbx_strand_id
1 'polypeptide(L)'
;MPYPAGHKERVRERIVDSARRLFNRHGFEQTSIDQIMSEAGLTRGGFYHHFKSKDELYAAAVRSIRSCSLFAKELAITPPDVIENPRSLARMLVDLYLSDAVLENEDLQCPLYALPSDVARAGLKPRKAYTELVRGMAQVYRAALGKKPDAEQRANAIVSLCVGGMVLARTTHDPALRKSLRAATHRQALEMLGA
;
A
#
# COMPACT_ATOMS: atom_id res chain seq x y z
N MET A 1 35.20 11.96 -8.11
CA MET A 1 34.68 12.49 -6.83
C MET A 1 33.77 11.41 -6.23
N PRO A 2 33.93 11.02 -4.96
CA PRO A 2 32.98 10.13 -4.32
C PRO A 2 31.63 10.82 -4.20
N TYR A 3 30.55 10.09 -4.50
CA TYR A 3 29.19 10.60 -4.35
C TYR A 3 28.91 10.97 -2.89
N PRO A 4 28.08 12.02 -2.62
CA PRO A 4 27.71 12.40 -1.26
C PRO A 4 27.12 11.21 -0.49
N ALA A 5 27.36 11.15 0.82
CA ALA A 5 26.74 10.17 1.69
C ALA A 5 25.22 10.20 1.51
N GLY A 6 24.57 9.02 1.33
CA GLY A 6 23.14 8.90 1.07
C GLY A 6 22.71 9.03 -0.40
N HIS A 7 23.60 9.33 -1.35
CA HIS A 7 23.24 9.39 -2.77
C HIS A 7 22.68 8.06 -3.28
N LYS A 8 23.34 6.96 -2.95
CA LYS A 8 22.91 5.61 -3.34
C LYS A 8 21.52 5.26 -2.82
N GLU A 9 21.19 5.66 -1.59
CA GLU A 9 19.88 5.42 -0.99
C GLU A 9 18.79 6.26 -1.67
N ARG A 10 19.01 7.54 -1.90
CA ARG A 10 18.06 8.40 -2.65
C ARG A 10 17.78 7.87 -4.06
N VAL A 11 18.82 7.38 -4.76
CA VAL A 11 18.63 6.76 -6.09
C VAL A 11 17.80 5.49 -5.98
N ARG A 12 18.08 4.65 -4.98
CA ARG A 12 17.30 3.43 -4.73
C ARG A 12 15.84 3.72 -4.42
N GLU A 13 15.55 4.74 -3.61
CA GLU A 13 14.19 5.19 -3.29
C GLU A 13 13.45 5.68 -4.54
N ARG A 14 14.10 6.45 -5.42
CA ARG A 14 13.52 6.88 -6.71
C ARG A 14 13.14 5.69 -7.59
N ILE A 15 14.01 4.68 -7.70
CA ILE A 15 13.72 3.46 -8.47
C ILE A 15 12.51 2.73 -7.86
N VAL A 16 12.45 2.59 -6.53
CA VAL A 16 11.32 1.94 -5.83
C VAL A 16 10.01 2.70 -6.05
N ASP A 17 10.02 4.02 -5.96
CA ASP A 17 8.82 4.84 -6.15
C ASP A 17 8.31 4.79 -7.60
N SER A 18 9.21 4.91 -8.59
CA SER A 18 8.85 4.73 -10.01
C SER A 18 8.30 3.32 -10.29
N ALA A 19 8.91 2.29 -9.71
CA ALA A 19 8.43 0.92 -9.83
C ALA A 19 7.04 0.74 -9.22
N ARG A 20 6.80 1.31 -8.03
CA ARG A 20 5.50 1.25 -7.35
C ARG A 20 4.39 1.83 -8.22
N ARG A 21 4.60 3.03 -8.78
CA ARG A 21 3.63 3.67 -9.68
C ARG A 21 3.35 2.83 -10.92
N LEU A 22 4.40 2.38 -11.59
CA LEU A 22 4.25 1.59 -12.82
C LEU A 22 3.60 0.23 -12.57
N PHE A 23 3.96 -0.46 -11.47
CA PHE A 23 3.31 -1.71 -11.10
C PHE A 23 1.82 -1.52 -10.76
N ASN A 24 1.46 -0.45 -10.07
CA ASN A 24 0.06 -0.16 -9.75
C ASN A 24 -0.77 0.13 -11.02
N ARG A 25 -0.18 0.79 -12.03
CA ARG A 25 -0.85 1.12 -13.30
C ARG A 25 -0.94 -0.05 -14.26
N HIS A 26 0.15 -0.78 -14.42
CA HIS A 26 0.31 -1.76 -15.51
C HIS A 26 0.43 -3.21 -15.04
N GLY A 27 0.57 -3.44 -13.73
CA GLY A 27 0.86 -4.77 -13.18
C GLY A 27 2.33 -5.16 -13.32
N PHE A 28 2.69 -6.29 -12.72
CA PHE A 28 4.07 -6.77 -12.68
C PHE A 28 4.59 -7.19 -14.07
N GLU A 29 3.81 -7.99 -14.82
CA GLU A 29 4.27 -8.56 -16.09
C GLU A 29 4.51 -7.49 -17.17
N GLN A 30 3.60 -6.53 -17.29
CA GLN A 30 3.64 -5.49 -18.32
C GLN A 30 4.67 -4.39 -18.06
N THR A 31 5.22 -4.32 -16.86
CA THR A 31 6.22 -3.31 -16.49
C THR A 31 7.63 -3.83 -16.69
N SER A 32 8.42 -3.21 -17.56
CA SER A 32 9.83 -3.57 -17.80
C SER A 32 10.79 -2.79 -16.90
N ILE A 33 12.01 -3.34 -16.71
CA ILE A 33 13.09 -2.63 -16.01
C ILE A 33 13.46 -1.34 -16.76
N ASP A 34 13.41 -1.34 -18.09
CA ASP A 34 13.72 -0.16 -18.90
C ASP A 34 12.72 0.99 -18.64
N GLN A 35 11.43 0.68 -18.59
CA GLN A 35 10.38 1.67 -18.25
C GLN A 35 10.59 2.23 -16.84
N ILE A 36 10.89 1.38 -15.86
CA ILE A 36 11.12 1.83 -14.47
C ILE A 36 12.32 2.75 -14.39
N MET A 37 13.43 2.38 -15.02
CA MET A 37 14.66 3.17 -14.97
C MET A 37 14.50 4.49 -15.73
N SER A 38 13.81 4.48 -16.87
CA SER A 38 13.47 5.70 -17.63
C SER A 38 12.59 6.65 -16.80
N GLU A 39 11.54 6.13 -16.15
CA GLU A 39 10.67 6.91 -15.25
C GLU A 39 11.44 7.50 -14.07
N ALA A 40 12.44 6.76 -13.56
CA ALA A 40 13.36 7.23 -12.51
C ALA A 40 14.42 8.22 -13.02
N GLY A 41 14.47 8.54 -14.33
CA GLY A 41 15.50 9.39 -14.93
C GLY A 41 16.90 8.77 -14.88
N LEU A 42 16.99 7.44 -15.04
CA LEU A 42 18.22 6.65 -14.93
C LEU A 42 18.38 5.73 -16.14
N THR A 43 19.62 5.26 -16.35
CA THR A 43 19.91 4.27 -17.40
C THR A 43 19.68 2.85 -16.89
N ARG A 44 19.32 1.92 -17.79
CA ARG A 44 19.14 0.48 -17.48
C ARG A 44 20.35 -0.13 -16.74
N GLY A 45 21.57 0.24 -17.13
CA GLY A 45 22.79 -0.28 -16.51
C GLY A 45 22.88 0.01 -15.00
N GLY A 46 22.30 1.12 -14.56
CA GLY A 46 22.25 1.50 -13.16
C GLY A 46 21.39 0.58 -12.28
N PHE A 47 20.45 -0.16 -12.86
CA PHE A 47 19.53 -1.04 -12.13
C PHE A 47 20.28 -2.06 -11.27
N TYR A 48 21.23 -2.78 -11.85
CA TYR A 48 21.93 -3.89 -11.20
C TYR A 48 22.87 -3.47 -10.07
N HIS A 49 23.13 -2.15 -9.91
CA HIS A 49 23.82 -1.61 -8.73
C HIS A 49 22.92 -1.53 -7.49
N HIS A 50 21.58 -1.60 -7.67
CA HIS A 50 20.58 -1.43 -6.61
C HIS A 50 19.74 -2.68 -6.37
N PHE A 51 19.45 -3.47 -7.41
CA PHE A 51 18.57 -4.64 -7.35
C PHE A 51 19.12 -5.78 -8.20
N LYS A 52 19.02 -7.01 -7.67
CA LYS A 52 19.47 -8.22 -8.37
C LYS A 52 18.46 -8.74 -9.39
N SER A 53 17.19 -8.38 -9.23
CA SER A 53 16.09 -8.84 -10.09
C SER A 53 14.88 -7.93 -10.00
N LYS A 54 13.97 -8.03 -10.99
CA LYS A 54 12.66 -7.36 -10.98
C LYS A 54 11.81 -7.80 -9.77
N ASP A 55 11.88 -9.09 -9.37
CA ASP A 55 11.20 -9.59 -8.15
C ASP A 55 11.68 -8.92 -6.86
N GLU A 56 12.99 -8.66 -6.76
CA GLU A 56 13.54 -7.94 -5.61
C GLU A 56 13.04 -6.50 -5.55
N LEU A 57 13.02 -5.82 -6.70
CA LEU A 57 12.44 -4.48 -6.80
C LEU A 57 10.94 -4.50 -6.52
N TYR A 58 10.21 -5.49 -7.04
CA TYR A 58 8.78 -5.63 -6.78
C TYR A 58 8.49 -5.81 -5.28
N ALA A 59 9.26 -6.66 -4.60
CA ALA A 59 9.17 -6.82 -3.16
C ALA A 59 9.46 -5.50 -2.41
N ALA A 60 10.43 -4.70 -2.88
CA ALA A 60 10.73 -3.40 -2.31
C ALA A 60 9.59 -2.39 -2.55
N ALA A 61 8.99 -2.37 -3.75
CA ALA A 61 7.84 -1.54 -4.09
C ALA A 61 6.61 -1.87 -3.23
N VAL A 62 6.33 -3.16 -3.00
CA VAL A 62 5.25 -3.60 -2.10
C VAL A 62 5.51 -3.11 -0.66
N ARG A 63 6.76 -3.17 -0.19
CA ARG A 63 7.11 -2.72 1.17
C ARG A 63 7.09 -1.20 1.35
N SER A 64 7.30 -0.42 0.28
CA SER A 64 7.47 1.03 0.38
C SER A 64 6.25 1.74 0.98
N ILE A 65 5.08 1.14 0.89
CA ILE A 65 3.83 1.69 1.42
C ILE A 65 3.62 1.47 2.94
N ARG A 66 4.57 0.77 3.61
CA ARG A 66 4.46 0.48 5.06
C ARG A 66 4.44 1.73 5.95
N SER A 67 4.91 2.86 5.45
CA SER A 67 4.80 4.12 6.17
C SER A 67 3.53 4.85 5.70
N CYS A 68 2.60 5.12 6.63
CA CYS A 68 1.51 6.09 6.41
C CYS A 68 2.04 7.45 5.93
N SER A 69 3.36 7.67 6.00
CA SER A 69 4.05 8.86 5.54
C SER A 69 3.86 9.16 4.05
N LEU A 70 3.69 8.16 3.18
CA LEU A 70 3.40 8.40 1.77
C LEU A 70 2.00 9.01 1.61
N PHE A 71 1.00 8.44 2.26
CA PHE A 71 -0.35 9.00 2.27
C PHE A 71 -0.40 10.38 2.95
N ALA A 72 0.29 10.53 4.07
CA ALA A 72 0.36 11.82 4.79
C ALA A 72 1.03 12.89 3.94
N LYS A 73 2.11 12.56 3.23
CA LYS A 73 2.85 13.48 2.36
C LYS A 73 2.03 13.89 1.14
N GLU A 74 1.41 12.94 0.45
CA GLU A 74 0.64 13.18 -0.80
C GLU A 74 -0.68 13.91 -0.52
N LEU A 75 -1.32 13.64 0.63
CA LEU A 75 -2.59 14.26 1.00
C LEU A 75 -2.44 15.46 1.95
N ALA A 76 -1.19 15.89 2.22
CA ALA A 76 -0.88 16.95 3.18
C ALA A 76 -1.54 16.74 4.56
N ILE A 77 -1.78 15.49 4.94
CA ILE A 77 -2.33 15.13 6.24
C ILE A 77 -1.16 14.98 7.20
N THR A 78 -0.98 15.95 8.08
CA THR A 78 -0.06 15.81 9.21
C THR A 78 -0.92 15.57 10.45
N PRO A 79 -1.01 14.34 10.96
CA PRO A 79 -1.71 14.08 12.20
C PRO A 79 -0.71 13.94 13.35
N PRO A 80 -0.26 15.02 13.97
CA PRO A 80 0.67 14.92 15.11
C PRO A 80 0.06 14.12 16.29
N ASP A 81 -1.26 14.17 16.45
CA ASP A 81 -1.96 13.57 17.60
C ASP A 81 -2.41 12.11 17.35
N VAL A 82 -2.37 11.65 16.12
CA VAL A 82 -2.91 10.33 15.72
C VAL A 82 -1.94 9.19 16.07
N ILE A 83 -0.64 9.48 16.12
CA ILE A 83 0.41 8.46 16.34
C ILE A 83 0.35 7.91 17.78
N GLU A 84 -0.08 8.70 18.75
CA GLU A 84 -0.16 8.30 20.17
C GLU A 84 -1.44 7.52 20.52
N ASN A 85 -2.52 7.70 19.74
CA ASN A 85 -3.78 7.01 19.99
C ASN A 85 -4.06 5.93 18.94
N PRO A 86 -3.93 4.63 19.27
CA PRO A 86 -4.16 3.54 18.34
C PRO A 86 -5.56 3.53 17.70
N ARG A 87 -6.60 3.97 18.41
CA ARG A 87 -7.97 4.02 17.86
C ARG A 87 -8.11 5.12 16.82
N SER A 88 -7.56 6.30 17.08
CA SER A 88 -7.56 7.41 16.12
C SER A 88 -6.79 7.04 14.85
N LEU A 89 -5.63 6.40 15.00
CA LEU A 89 -4.85 5.90 13.87
C LEU A 89 -5.63 4.86 13.04
N ALA A 90 -6.26 3.90 13.70
CA ALA A 90 -7.04 2.86 13.03
C ALA A 90 -8.25 3.44 12.28
N ARG A 91 -8.96 4.40 12.90
CA ARG A 91 -10.08 5.09 12.25
C ARG A 91 -9.61 5.88 11.03
N MET A 92 -8.56 6.71 11.19
CA MET A 92 -7.98 7.47 10.09
C MET A 92 -7.56 6.54 8.94
N LEU A 93 -6.99 5.37 9.26
CA LEU A 93 -6.58 4.41 8.23
C LEU A 93 -7.79 3.85 7.47
N VAL A 94 -8.91 3.57 8.14
CA VAL A 94 -10.16 3.16 7.47
C VAL A 94 -10.70 4.28 6.59
N ASP A 95 -10.80 5.50 7.13
CA ASP A 95 -11.33 6.67 6.43
C ASP A 95 -10.52 6.96 5.16
N LEU A 96 -9.19 6.99 5.29
CA LEU A 96 -8.27 7.26 4.18
C LEU A 96 -8.29 6.14 3.15
N TYR A 97 -8.19 4.88 3.59
CA TYR A 97 -8.08 3.72 2.72
C TYR A 97 -9.29 3.57 1.79
N LEU A 98 -10.49 3.92 2.28
CA LEU A 98 -11.75 3.83 1.56
C LEU A 98 -12.20 5.16 0.93
N SER A 99 -11.34 6.19 0.93
CA SER A 99 -11.65 7.50 0.37
C SER A 99 -11.70 7.50 -1.16
N ASP A 100 -12.41 8.49 -1.74
CA ASP A 100 -12.39 8.76 -3.19
C ASP A 100 -10.99 9.15 -3.64
N ALA A 101 -10.28 9.94 -2.86
CA ALA A 101 -8.92 10.38 -3.18
C ALA A 101 -7.95 9.21 -3.41
N VAL A 102 -8.03 8.15 -2.59
CA VAL A 102 -7.19 6.96 -2.76
C VAL A 102 -7.68 6.07 -3.90
N LEU A 103 -8.99 6.00 -4.14
CA LEU A 103 -9.55 5.20 -5.23
C LEU A 103 -9.19 5.78 -6.60
N GLU A 104 -9.27 7.11 -6.75
CA GLU A 104 -9.09 7.81 -8.01
C GLU A 104 -7.62 8.10 -8.34
N ASN A 105 -6.75 8.13 -7.35
CA ASN A 105 -5.32 8.38 -7.54
C ASN A 105 -4.53 7.06 -7.62
N GLU A 106 -4.13 6.70 -8.85
CA GLU A 106 -3.36 5.48 -9.10
C GLU A 106 -2.01 5.44 -8.34
N ASP A 107 -1.42 6.60 -8.08
CA ASP A 107 -0.14 6.71 -7.37
C ASP A 107 -0.28 6.48 -5.85
N LEU A 108 -1.49 6.63 -5.30
CA LEU A 108 -1.80 6.35 -3.90
C LEU A 108 -2.33 4.93 -3.64
N GLN A 109 -2.48 4.13 -4.68
CA GLN A 109 -3.04 2.79 -4.53
C GLN A 109 -2.14 1.88 -3.69
N CYS A 110 -2.77 1.24 -2.70
CA CYS A 110 -2.09 0.24 -1.87
C CYS A 110 -1.92 -1.08 -2.63
N PRO A 111 -0.73 -1.69 -2.64
CA PRO A 111 -0.50 -3.00 -3.25
C PRO A 111 -1.45 -4.10 -2.76
N LEU A 112 -2.03 -3.97 -1.57
CA LEU A 112 -2.97 -4.96 -1.03
C LEU A 112 -4.21 -5.12 -1.91
N TYR A 113 -4.72 -4.05 -2.51
CA TYR A 113 -5.87 -4.14 -3.42
C TYR A 113 -5.49 -3.91 -4.89
N ALA A 114 -4.35 -3.27 -5.16
CA ALA A 114 -3.92 -3.02 -6.53
C ALA A 114 -3.29 -4.24 -7.20
N LEU A 115 -2.56 -5.07 -6.44
CA LEU A 115 -1.68 -6.12 -6.98
C LEU A 115 -1.92 -7.53 -6.41
N PRO A 116 -3.08 -7.90 -5.84
CA PRO A 116 -3.24 -9.21 -5.18
C PRO A 116 -3.04 -10.37 -6.15
N SER A 117 -3.57 -10.27 -7.37
CA SER A 117 -3.45 -11.30 -8.41
C SER A 117 -2.03 -11.45 -8.94
N ASP A 118 -1.30 -10.34 -9.10
CA ASP A 118 0.10 -10.36 -9.53
C ASP A 118 1.00 -10.98 -8.46
N VAL A 119 0.79 -10.58 -7.21
CA VAL A 119 1.55 -11.13 -6.07
C VAL A 119 1.26 -12.63 -5.89
N ALA A 120 0.02 -13.08 -6.09
CA ALA A 120 -0.33 -14.50 -5.99
C ALA A 120 0.42 -15.36 -7.01
N ARG A 121 0.71 -14.82 -8.19
CA ARG A 121 1.50 -15.49 -9.25
C ARG A 121 3.00 -15.27 -9.13
N ALA A 122 3.43 -14.28 -8.34
CA ALA A 122 4.84 -13.94 -8.19
C ALA A 122 5.62 -14.94 -7.31
N GLY A 123 6.95 -14.83 -7.37
CA GLY A 123 7.86 -15.62 -6.56
C GLY A 123 7.74 -15.36 -5.05
N LEU A 124 8.54 -16.07 -4.27
CA LEU A 124 8.47 -16.03 -2.80
C LEU A 124 8.76 -14.64 -2.20
N LYS A 125 9.66 -13.86 -2.80
CA LYS A 125 10.05 -12.54 -2.26
C LYS A 125 8.88 -11.54 -2.26
N PRO A 126 8.15 -11.30 -3.37
CA PRO A 126 6.96 -10.45 -3.36
C PRO A 126 5.86 -10.95 -2.41
N ARG A 127 5.61 -12.27 -2.37
CA ARG A 127 4.61 -12.86 -1.47
C ARG A 127 4.94 -12.65 0.01
N LYS A 128 6.22 -12.74 0.40
CA LYS A 128 6.67 -12.40 1.76
C LYS A 128 6.44 -10.91 2.06
N ALA A 129 6.80 -10.02 1.14
CA ALA A 129 6.58 -8.59 1.30
C ALA A 129 5.10 -8.24 1.47
N TYR A 130 4.23 -8.86 0.69
CA TYR A 130 2.78 -8.71 0.80
C TYR A 130 2.25 -9.22 2.15
N THR A 131 2.73 -10.37 2.60
CA THR A 131 2.38 -10.92 3.93
C THR A 131 2.77 -9.97 5.06
N GLU A 132 3.95 -9.36 4.97
CA GLU A 132 4.41 -8.35 5.95
C GLU A 132 3.49 -7.12 5.94
N LEU A 133 3.01 -6.68 4.77
CA LEU A 133 2.10 -5.55 4.65
C LEU A 133 0.72 -5.86 5.25
N VAL A 134 0.16 -7.05 4.98
CA VAL A 134 -1.08 -7.54 5.60
C VAL A 134 -0.96 -7.54 7.12
N ARG A 135 0.12 -8.13 7.65
CA ARG A 135 0.37 -8.18 9.09
C ARG A 135 0.51 -6.79 9.71
N GLY A 136 1.22 -5.88 9.02
CA GLY A 136 1.37 -4.49 9.48
C GLY A 136 0.02 -3.77 9.61
N MET A 137 -0.85 -3.91 8.61
CA MET A 137 -2.19 -3.33 8.65
C MET A 137 -3.04 -3.95 9.78
N ALA A 138 -3.03 -5.28 9.92
CA ALA A 138 -3.74 -5.98 11.00
C ALA A 138 -3.23 -5.57 12.39
N GLN A 139 -1.93 -5.32 12.57
CA GLN A 139 -1.37 -4.86 13.82
C GLN A 139 -1.90 -3.49 14.25
N VAL A 140 -2.12 -2.56 13.33
CA VAL A 140 -2.74 -1.25 13.64
C VAL A 140 -4.14 -1.45 14.21
N TYR A 141 -4.97 -2.25 13.55
CA TYR A 141 -6.33 -2.52 14.03
C TYR A 141 -6.34 -3.31 15.34
N ARG A 142 -5.46 -4.30 15.49
CA ARG A 142 -5.32 -5.06 16.73
C ARG A 142 -4.93 -4.16 17.92
N ALA A 143 -4.01 -3.21 17.72
CA ALA A 143 -3.62 -2.25 18.75
C ALA A 143 -4.82 -1.38 19.18
N ALA A 144 -5.66 -0.94 18.23
CA ALA A 144 -6.87 -0.17 18.51
C ALA A 144 -7.94 -0.96 19.27
N LEU A 145 -8.07 -2.26 19.01
CA LEU A 145 -9.00 -3.15 19.66
C LEU A 145 -8.58 -3.54 21.10
N GLY A 146 -7.30 -3.37 21.44
CA GLY A 146 -6.75 -3.58 22.77
C GLY A 146 -6.74 -5.05 23.19
N LYS A 147 -7.11 -5.32 24.45
CA LYS A 147 -7.05 -6.66 25.07
C LYS A 147 -8.31 -7.51 24.88
N LYS A 148 -9.19 -7.18 23.91
CA LYS A 148 -10.40 -7.98 23.66
C LYS A 148 -10.01 -9.40 23.20
N PRO A 149 -10.71 -10.45 23.65
CA PRO A 149 -10.37 -11.83 23.30
C PRO A 149 -10.38 -12.12 21.79
N ASP A 150 -11.22 -11.41 21.04
CA ASP A 150 -11.43 -11.54 19.60
C ASP A 150 -10.67 -10.49 18.78
N ALA A 151 -9.77 -9.71 19.40
CA ALA A 151 -9.08 -8.58 18.77
C ALA A 151 -8.31 -8.97 17.49
N GLU A 152 -7.64 -10.11 17.48
CA GLU A 152 -6.89 -10.58 16.32
C GLU A 152 -7.82 -10.98 15.17
N GLN A 153 -8.89 -11.73 15.48
CA GLN A 153 -9.88 -12.14 14.48
C GLN A 153 -10.58 -10.92 13.86
N ARG A 154 -10.99 -9.95 14.69
CA ARG A 154 -11.62 -8.69 14.23
C ARG A 154 -10.64 -7.87 13.39
N ALA A 155 -9.39 -7.75 13.79
CA ALA A 155 -8.37 -7.03 13.01
C ALA A 155 -8.20 -7.64 11.62
N ASN A 156 -8.09 -8.96 11.53
CA ASN A 156 -8.00 -9.67 10.26
C ASN A 156 -9.27 -9.48 9.41
N ALA A 157 -10.46 -9.49 10.02
CA ALA A 157 -11.71 -9.24 9.31
C ALA A 157 -11.79 -7.80 8.77
N ILE A 158 -11.35 -6.79 9.54
CA ILE A 158 -11.28 -5.39 9.08
C ILE A 158 -10.34 -5.25 7.87
N VAL A 159 -9.14 -5.87 7.92
CA VAL A 159 -8.23 -5.89 6.76
C VAL A 159 -8.91 -6.50 5.54
N SER A 160 -9.56 -7.65 5.71
CA SER A 160 -10.24 -8.36 4.61
C SER A 160 -11.37 -7.54 4.01
N LEU A 161 -12.18 -6.87 4.86
CA LEU A 161 -13.24 -5.96 4.43
C LEU A 161 -12.68 -4.77 3.65
N CYS A 162 -11.70 -4.06 4.19
CA CYS A 162 -11.12 -2.88 3.54
C CYS A 162 -10.49 -3.22 2.20
N VAL A 163 -9.68 -4.28 2.14
CA VAL A 163 -9.04 -4.74 0.90
C VAL A 163 -10.08 -5.21 -0.10
N GLY A 164 -11.01 -6.07 0.30
CA GLY A 164 -12.07 -6.59 -0.56
C GLY A 164 -12.99 -5.48 -1.08
N GLY A 165 -13.40 -4.55 -0.23
CA GLY A 165 -14.20 -3.39 -0.61
C GLY A 165 -13.53 -2.51 -1.66
N MET A 166 -12.22 -2.26 -1.52
CA MET A 166 -11.45 -1.49 -2.52
C MET A 166 -11.22 -2.26 -3.81
N VAL A 167 -10.98 -3.57 -3.76
CA VAL A 167 -10.90 -4.40 -4.99
C VAL A 167 -12.20 -4.32 -5.76
N LEU A 168 -13.35 -4.52 -5.11
CA LEU A 168 -14.67 -4.45 -5.74
C LEU A 168 -14.96 -3.04 -6.28
N ALA A 169 -14.71 -2.01 -5.49
CA ALA A 169 -14.91 -0.63 -5.91
C ALA A 169 -14.07 -0.24 -7.12
N ARG A 170 -12.80 -0.63 -7.15
CA ARG A 170 -11.90 -0.35 -8.28
C ARG A 170 -12.31 -1.09 -9.57
N THR A 171 -12.80 -2.32 -9.43
CA THR A 171 -13.13 -3.17 -10.58
C THR A 171 -14.52 -2.87 -11.17
N THR A 172 -15.43 -2.32 -10.35
CA THR A 172 -16.80 -2.01 -10.77
C THR A 172 -16.84 -0.73 -11.60
N HIS A 173 -17.50 -0.78 -12.77
CA HIS A 173 -17.68 0.40 -13.65
C HIS A 173 -18.86 1.28 -13.25
N ASP A 174 -19.82 0.74 -12.46
CA ASP A 174 -21.01 1.47 -11.96
C ASP A 174 -20.63 2.40 -10.79
N PRO A 175 -20.72 3.74 -10.94
CA PRO A 175 -20.35 4.67 -9.88
C PRO A 175 -21.23 4.56 -8.62
N ALA A 176 -22.53 4.26 -8.76
CA ALA A 176 -23.45 4.15 -7.64
C ALA A 176 -23.13 2.91 -6.80
N LEU A 177 -22.89 1.77 -7.46
CA LEU A 177 -22.47 0.53 -6.80
C LEU A 177 -21.08 0.69 -6.15
N ARG A 178 -20.13 1.33 -6.82
CA ARG A 178 -18.79 1.65 -6.29
C ARG A 178 -18.88 2.43 -4.97
N LYS A 179 -19.71 3.49 -4.95
CA LYS A 179 -19.94 4.31 -3.75
C LYS A 179 -20.60 3.50 -2.64
N SER A 180 -21.62 2.70 -2.98
CA SER A 180 -22.36 1.87 -2.03
C SER A 180 -21.47 0.82 -1.36
N LEU A 181 -20.63 0.12 -2.15
CA LEU A 181 -19.67 -0.88 -1.64
C LEU A 181 -18.70 -0.27 -0.63
N ARG A 182 -18.10 0.88 -0.96
CA ARG A 182 -17.16 1.55 -0.06
C ARG A 182 -17.86 2.06 1.21
N ALA A 183 -19.03 2.66 1.09
CA ALA A 183 -19.80 3.15 2.24
C ALA A 183 -20.20 2.01 3.19
N ALA A 184 -20.63 0.87 2.67
CA ALA A 184 -20.96 -0.31 3.46
C ALA A 184 -19.72 -0.88 4.18
N THR A 185 -18.60 -1.01 3.44
CA THR A 185 -17.32 -1.46 3.99
C THR A 185 -16.82 -0.54 5.10
N HIS A 186 -16.86 0.77 4.86
CA HIS A 186 -16.42 1.79 5.81
C HIS A 186 -17.22 1.70 7.13
N ARG A 187 -18.55 1.71 7.04
CA ARG A 187 -19.42 1.60 8.21
C ARG A 187 -19.13 0.33 9.00
N GLN A 188 -19.06 -0.83 8.32
CA GLN A 188 -18.84 -2.09 8.99
C GLN A 188 -17.44 -2.17 9.63
N ALA A 189 -16.41 -1.63 8.99
CA ALA A 189 -15.06 -1.58 9.55
C ALA A 189 -15.00 -0.72 10.83
N LEU A 190 -15.67 0.44 10.85
CA LEU A 190 -15.77 1.30 12.03
C LEU A 190 -16.58 0.64 13.16
N GLU A 191 -17.72 0.00 12.87
CA GLU A 191 -18.49 -0.77 13.85
C GLU A 191 -17.63 -1.88 14.50
N MET A 192 -16.83 -2.58 13.70
CA MET A 192 -15.91 -3.61 14.21
C MET A 192 -14.79 -3.03 15.06
N LEU A 193 -14.34 -1.81 14.83
CA LEU A 193 -13.41 -1.09 15.71
C LEU A 193 -14.07 -0.67 17.04
N GLY A 194 -15.38 -0.58 17.07
CA GLY A 194 -16.13 -0.05 18.19
C GLY A 194 -16.07 1.48 18.27
N ALA A 195 -16.04 2.09 17.09
CA ALA A 195 -15.99 3.54 16.89
C ALA A 195 -17.37 4.06 16.49
#